data_6e3f1c713e9f6e91dcfa4b80b83299f5
#
_entry.id   6e3f1c713e9f6e91dcfa4b80b83299f5
#
_cell.length_a   1.000
_cell.length_b   1.000
_cell.length_c   1.000
_cell.angle_alpha   90.00
_cell.angle_beta   90.00
_cell.angle_gamma   90.00
#
_symmetry.space_group_name_H-M   'P 1'
#
loop_
_entity.id
_entity.type
_entity.pdbx_description
1 polymer ?
#
loop_
_entity_poly.entity_id
_entity_poly.type
_entity_poly.pdbx_seq_one_letter_code
_entity_poly.pdbx_strand_id
1 'polypeptide(L)'
;MKGFDPKFKDFPDYIISITKEIWEGREISSLHKYYDKDIIVRSPSSVVVGNQQVIDATISTLAEFPDRTLYGEDVIWCGDPEKGMLSSHRIHSTVTHTKKGIYGAPTGRKLNYRIIADCHAKNNKVDDEWLIRDQGAILKQLDLDPKEFARELISKEGGPENCVKPYTYENEIKGPYIGTGNDNDWGQLYSDILTRIMSADFSVIPKEYDRAVNLEYAGGISDISYKGADNFWMGLRSSFPSAEFKICHQIGRLDEKMPPRAAVRWILNGKHDGWGTFGEPTGASVFILGASHSEFGPHGLRREYCLFD
;
A
#
# COMPACT_ATOMS: atom_id res chain seq x y z
N MET A 1 22.75 -10.86 -8.41
CA MET A 1 21.98 -10.06 -9.42
C MET A 1 22.91 -9.02 -10.04
N LYS A 2 22.89 -8.85 -11.36
CA LYS A 2 23.73 -7.84 -12.04
C LYS A 2 23.37 -6.43 -11.55
N GLY A 3 24.38 -5.61 -11.25
CA GLY A 3 24.18 -4.25 -10.73
C GLY A 3 23.82 -4.15 -9.24
N PHE A 4 23.56 -5.23 -8.55
CA PHE A 4 23.27 -5.26 -7.12
C PHE A 4 24.46 -5.78 -6.31
N ASP A 5 24.54 -5.40 -5.04
CA ASP A 5 25.54 -5.87 -4.10
C ASP A 5 25.48 -7.41 -4.04
N PRO A 6 26.63 -8.11 -4.19
CA PRO A 6 26.70 -9.57 -4.17
C PRO A 6 26.19 -10.22 -2.88
N LYS A 7 26.07 -9.47 -1.78
CA LYS A 7 25.52 -9.97 -0.53
C LYS A 7 24.04 -10.38 -0.65
N PHE A 8 23.31 -9.87 -1.64
CA PHE A 8 21.90 -10.18 -1.86
C PHE A 8 21.75 -11.38 -2.79
N LYS A 9 21.06 -12.41 -2.32
CA LYS A 9 20.83 -13.66 -3.02
C LYS A 9 19.93 -13.47 -4.25
N ASP A 10 18.84 -12.76 -4.07
CA ASP A 10 17.80 -12.48 -5.08
C ASP A 10 17.11 -11.15 -4.77
N PHE A 11 16.13 -10.77 -5.59
CA PHE A 11 15.45 -9.50 -5.42
C PHE A 11 14.56 -9.42 -4.16
N PRO A 12 13.79 -10.45 -3.77
CA PRO A 12 13.13 -10.47 -2.48
C PRO A 12 14.10 -10.31 -1.30
N ASP A 13 15.24 -10.99 -1.32
CA ASP A 13 16.26 -10.84 -0.28
C ASP A 13 16.83 -9.42 -0.22
N TYR A 14 17.05 -8.77 -1.38
CA TYR A 14 17.44 -7.36 -1.43
C TYR A 14 16.40 -6.47 -0.72
N ILE A 15 15.12 -6.56 -1.09
CA ILE A 15 14.05 -5.72 -0.55
C ILE A 15 13.88 -5.93 0.96
N ILE A 16 13.84 -7.18 1.43
CA ILE A 16 13.67 -7.51 2.85
C ILE A 16 14.91 -7.07 3.65
N SER A 17 16.11 -7.33 3.13
CA SER A 17 17.36 -7.01 3.83
C SER A 17 17.59 -5.51 3.97
N ILE A 18 17.35 -4.70 2.93
CA ILE A 18 17.48 -3.24 3.05
C ILE A 18 16.41 -2.66 3.98
N THR A 19 15.18 -3.18 3.94
CA THR A 19 14.12 -2.78 4.87
C THR A 19 14.56 -3.04 6.31
N LYS A 20 15.08 -4.23 6.60
CA LYS A 20 15.58 -4.60 7.92
C LYS A 20 16.78 -3.73 8.35
N GLU A 21 17.78 -3.55 7.49
CA GLU A 21 18.98 -2.75 7.76
C GLU A 21 18.60 -1.31 8.13
N ILE A 22 17.76 -0.67 7.32
CA ILE A 22 17.39 0.74 7.49
C ILE A 22 16.51 0.95 8.73
N TRP A 23 15.39 0.23 8.84
CA TRP A 23 14.35 0.55 9.82
C TRP A 23 14.46 -0.24 11.13
N GLU A 24 14.80 -1.52 11.10
CA GLU A 24 14.98 -2.32 12.32
C GLU A 24 16.41 -2.19 12.86
N GLY A 25 17.41 -2.24 11.99
CA GLY A 25 18.83 -2.03 12.33
C GLY A 25 19.17 -0.58 12.70
N ARG A 26 18.27 0.36 12.42
CA ARG A 26 18.44 1.80 12.66
C ARG A 26 19.59 2.43 11.85
N GLU A 27 20.02 1.78 10.78
CA GLU A 27 21.02 2.32 9.85
C GLU A 27 20.36 3.28 8.85
N ILE A 28 19.68 4.32 9.35
CA ILE A 28 18.87 5.24 8.51
C ILE A 28 19.74 5.93 7.44
N SER A 29 21.03 6.15 7.72
CA SER A 29 21.97 6.68 6.73
C SER A 29 22.14 5.78 5.51
N SER A 30 21.83 4.47 5.61
CA SER A 30 21.85 3.54 4.48
C SER A 30 20.80 3.89 3.40
N LEU A 31 19.82 4.76 3.70
CA LEU A 31 18.94 5.34 2.69
C LEU A 31 19.74 6.07 1.59
N HIS A 32 20.85 6.72 1.89
CA HIS A 32 21.73 7.32 0.86
C HIS A 32 22.35 6.25 -0.06
N LYS A 33 22.55 5.05 0.44
CA LYS A 33 23.11 3.92 -0.34
C LYS A 33 22.06 3.23 -1.20
N TYR A 34 20.86 2.97 -0.64
CA TYR A 34 19.84 2.14 -1.27
C TYR A 34 18.72 2.91 -1.95
N TYR A 35 18.55 4.19 -1.66
CA TYR A 35 17.56 5.03 -2.29
C TYR A 35 18.25 6.05 -3.19
N ASP A 36 17.73 6.24 -4.39
CA ASP A 36 18.28 7.25 -5.29
C ASP A 36 18.12 8.65 -4.68
N LYS A 37 19.07 9.54 -4.96
CA LYS A 37 19.01 10.91 -4.47
C LYS A 37 17.78 11.68 -4.92
N ASP A 38 17.24 11.31 -6.08
CA ASP A 38 16.09 11.94 -6.72
C ASP A 38 14.84 11.02 -6.70
N ILE A 39 14.82 10.01 -5.81
CA ILE A 39 13.67 9.08 -5.70
C ILE A 39 12.35 9.84 -5.56
N ILE A 40 11.32 9.31 -6.20
CA ILE A 40 9.95 9.80 -6.06
C ILE A 40 9.16 8.78 -5.24
N VAL A 41 8.61 9.22 -4.11
CA VAL A 41 7.74 8.41 -3.25
C VAL A 41 6.34 9.00 -3.27
N ARG A 42 5.38 8.21 -3.76
CA ARG A 42 3.96 8.57 -3.78
C ARG A 42 3.24 7.83 -2.68
N SER A 43 2.58 8.56 -1.83
CA SER A 43 1.66 8.01 -0.84
C SER A 43 0.32 8.72 -0.97
N PRO A 44 -0.79 8.17 -0.48
CA PRO A 44 -2.07 8.86 -0.53
C PRO A 44 -2.02 10.29 0.02
N SER A 45 -1.22 10.51 1.06
CA SER A 45 -1.12 11.81 1.73
C SER A 45 -0.16 12.81 1.07
N SER A 46 0.78 12.36 0.21
CA SER A 46 1.82 13.26 -0.34
C SER A 46 2.60 12.64 -1.49
N VAL A 47 3.29 13.50 -2.24
CA VAL A 47 4.39 13.15 -3.15
C VAL A 47 5.68 13.73 -2.59
N VAL A 48 6.67 12.88 -2.35
CA VAL A 48 7.97 13.23 -1.79
C VAL A 48 9.05 13.01 -2.85
N VAL A 49 9.97 13.95 -3.00
CA VAL A 49 11.09 13.84 -3.95
C VAL A 49 12.42 13.95 -3.20
N GLY A 50 13.27 12.96 -3.44
CA GLY A 50 14.61 12.89 -2.88
C GLY A 50 14.73 12.10 -1.59
N ASN A 51 15.86 11.39 -1.47
CA ASN A 51 16.10 10.49 -0.33
C ASN A 51 16.27 11.23 1.01
N GLN A 52 16.64 12.50 1.01
CA GLN A 52 16.71 13.29 2.24
C GLN A 52 15.32 13.45 2.89
N GLN A 53 14.29 13.72 2.10
CA GLN A 53 12.91 13.81 2.62
C GLN A 53 12.41 12.45 3.16
N VAL A 54 12.84 11.36 2.54
CA VAL A 54 12.54 9.99 3.06
C VAL A 54 13.24 9.77 4.41
N ILE A 55 14.49 10.23 4.56
CA ILE A 55 15.22 10.16 5.83
C ILE A 55 14.49 10.97 6.91
N ASP A 56 14.12 12.21 6.61
CA ASP A 56 13.44 13.11 7.54
C ASP A 56 12.10 12.52 8.01
N ALA A 57 11.29 11.98 7.09
CA ALA A 57 10.04 11.30 7.40
C ALA A 57 10.26 10.02 8.24
N THR A 58 11.33 9.28 7.96
CA THR A 58 11.72 8.09 8.73
C THR A 58 12.09 8.45 10.16
N ILE A 59 12.94 9.45 10.36
CA ILE A 59 13.34 9.92 11.68
C ILE A 59 12.12 10.40 12.47
N SER A 60 11.24 11.18 11.84
CA SER A 60 10.01 11.68 12.45
C SER A 60 9.11 10.53 12.94
N THR A 61 8.90 9.51 12.10
CA THR A 61 8.10 8.33 12.47
C THR A 61 8.76 7.54 13.63
N LEU A 62 10.07 7.39 13.61
CA LEU A 62 10.80 6.68 14.66
C LEU A 62 10.88 7.48 15.98
N ALA A 63 10.80 8.81 15.91
CA ALA A 63 10.69 9.64 17.10
C ALA A 63 9.36 9.42 17.84
N GLU A 64 8.25 9.22 17.12
CA GLU A 64 6.93 8.92 17.68
C GLU A 64 6.81 7.45 18.10
N PHE A 65 7.34 6.54 17.29
CA PHE A 65 7.27 5.08 17.48
C PHE A 65 8.68 4.47 17.55
N PRO A 66 9.41 4.62 18.67
CA PRO A 66 10.81 4.22 18.76
C PRO A 66 11.04 2.69 18.71
N ASP A 67 10.02 1.90 18.97
CA ASP A 67 10.06 0.42 18.91
C ASP A 67 9.49 -0.16 17.60
N ARG A 68 9.29 0.67 16.59
CA ARG A 68 8.71 0.24 15.29
C ARG A 68 9.49 -0.89 14.66
N THR A 69 8.74 -1.93 14.25
CA THR A 69 9.23 -3.07 13.46
C THR A 69 8.56 -3.11 12.09
N LEU A 70 9.22 -3.70 11.11
CA LEU A 70 8.74 -3.87 9.74
C LEU A 70 9.01 -5.31 9.27
N TYR A 71 8.07 -6.21 9.55
CA TYR A 71 8.18 -7.60 9.15
C TYR A 71 7.69 -7.77 7.71
N GLY A 72 8.59 -8.15 6.80
CA GLY A 72 8.22 -8.52 5.44
C GLY A 72 7.38 -9.80 5.43
N GLU A 73 6.11 -9.69 5.01
CA GLU A 73 5.22 -10.86 4.88
C GLU A 73 5.37 -11.52 3.51
N ASP A 74 5.51 -10.72 2.44
CA ASP A 74 5.66 -11.21 1.07
C ASP A 74 6.29 -10.15 0.16
N VAL A 75 6.99 -10.60 -0.89
CA VAL A 75 7.51 -9.78 -1.98
C VAL A 75 7.09 -10.40 -3.31
N ILE A 76 6.09 -9.81 -3.94
CA ILE A 76 5.65 -10.17 -5.29
C ILE A 76 6.35 -9.22 -6.26
N TRP A 77 7.05 -9.74 -7.27
CA TRP A 77 7.93 -8.91 -8.09
C TRP A 77 7.97 -9.31 -9.56
N CYS A 78 8.40 -8.38 -10.41
CA CYS A 78 8.62 -8.59 -11.84
C CYS A 78 9.85 -7.80 -12.33
N GLY A 79 10.21 -8.03 -13.59
CA GLY A 79 11.34 -7.36 -14.23
C GLY A 79 12.63 -8.18 -14.20
N ASP A 80 13.72 -7.57 -14.63
CA ASP A 80 15.04 -8.14 -14.63
C ASP A 80 16.10 -7.13 -14.16
N PRO A 81 17.27 -7.59 -13.68
CA PRO A 81 18.27 -6.70 -13.08
C PRO A 81 18.86 -5.67 -14.07
N GLU A 82 18.82 -5.93 -15.37
CA GLU A 82 19.41 -5.02 -16.37
C GLU A 82 18.47 -3.88 -16.76
N LYS A 83 17.17 -4.19 -16.83
CA LYS A 83 16.12 -3.23 -17.20
C LYS A 83 15.54 -2.51 -15.98
N GLY A 84 15.58 -3.17 -14.82
CA GLY A 84 14.99 -2.77 -13.57
C GLY A 84 13.94 -3.76 -13.09
N MET A 85 13.73 -3.83 -11.80
CA MET A 85 12.79 -4.74 -11.15
C MET A 85 11.83 -3.93 -10.29
N LEU A 86 10.55 -4.32 -10.26
CA LEU A 86 9.57 -3.75 -9.35
C LEU A 86 9.09 -4.84 -8.39
N SER A 87 9.14 -4.53 -7.09
CA SER A 87 8.53 -5.32 -6.03
C SER A 87 7.25 -4.69 -5.56
N SER A 88 6.24 -5.50 -5.26
CA SER A 88 5.15 -5.13 -4.36
C SER A 88 5.39 -5.85 -3.04
N HIS A 89 5.80 -5.09 -2.02
CA HIS A 89 6.25 -5.59 -0.74
C HIS A 89 5.18 -5.37 0.32
N ARG A 90 4.59 -6.45 0.82
CA ARG A 90 3.64 -6.41 1.94
C ARG A 90 4.38 -6.56 3.26
N ILE A 91 4.11 -5.64 4.17
CA ILE A 91 4.80 -5.47 5.45
C ILE A 91 3.78 -5.45 6.58
N HIS A 92 4.04 -6.19 7.64
CA HIS A 92 3.35 -6.06 8.93
C HIS A 92 4.19 -5.23 9.88
N SER A 93 3.62 -4.14 10.40
CA SER A 93 4.28 -3.25 11.35
C SER A 93 3.66 -3.35 12.73
N THR A 94 4.50 -3.40 13.75
CA THR A 94 4.10 -3.27 15.15
C THR A 94 4.80 -2.08 15.80
N VAL A 95 4.08 -1.32 16.61
CA VAL A 95 4.58 -0.13 17.30
C VAL A 95 3.89 0.06 18.63
N THR A 96 4.54 0.79 19.56
CA THR A 96 3.88 1.31 20.76
C THR A 96 3.85 2.83 20.72
N HIS A 97 2.67 3.43 20.86
CA HIS A 97 2.50 4.88 20.86
C HIS A 97 3.01 5.49 22.17
N THR A 98 4.31 5.69 22.29
CA THR A 98 5.00 6.10 23.53
C THR A 98 5.49 7.54 23.52
N LYS A 99 5.47 8.22 22.38
CA LYS A 99 5.90 9.61 22.25
C LYS A 99 4.84 10.46 21.55
N LYS A 100 4.91 11.76 21.78
CA LYS A 100 4.07 12.74 21.10
C LYS A 100 4.52 12.89 19.65
N GLY A 101 3.57 12.87 18.72
CA GLY A 101 3.78 13.07 17.29
C GLY A 101 2.51 13.53 16.59
N ILE A 102 2.31 13.10 15.35
CA ILE A 102 1.14 13.51 14.55
C ILE A 102 -0.17 12.99 15.13
N TYR A 103 -0.14 11.85 15.83
CA TYR A 103 -1.32 11.25 16.47
C TYR A 103 -1.60 11.80 17.88
N GLY A 104 -0.89 12.84 18.32
CA GLY A 104 -1.15 13.52 19.58
C GLY A 104 -0.31 13.04 20.75
N ALA A 105 -0.89 13.06 21.96
CA ALA A 105 -0.21 12.65 23.18
C ALA A 105 -0.04 11.12 23.24
N PRO A 106 1.07 10.62 23.83
CA PRO A 106 1.31 9.17 23.91
C PRO A 106 0.21 8.46 24.71
N THR A 107 -0.28 7.36 24.16
CA THR A 107 -1.34 6.54 24.76
C THR A 107 -0.82 5.27 25.42
N GLY A 108 0.41 4.86 25.13
CA GLY A 108 0.97 3.58 25.57
C GLY A 108 0.38 2.36 24.83
N ARG A 109 -0.51 2.55 23.86
CA ARG A 109 -1.16 1.46 23.12
C ARG A 109 -0.20 0.80 22.16
N LYS A 110 -0.28 -0.52 22.05
CA LYS A 110 0.37 -1.30 20.98
C LYS A 110 -0.53 -1.30 19.76
N LEU A 111 0.04 -1.00 18.61
CA LEU A 111 -0.66 -0.92 17.34
C LEU A 111 -0.08 -1.94 16.37
N ASN A 112 -0.97 -2.48 15.52
CA ASN A 112 -0.62 -3.36 14.40
C ASN A 112 -1.25 -2.82 13.13
N TYR A 113 -0.48 -2.69 12.08
CA TYR A 113 -1.00 -2.25 10.78
C TYR A 113 -0.15 -2.79 9.65
N ARG A 114 -0.71 -2.82 8.46
CA ARG A 114 0.01 -3.22 7.25
C ARG A 114 0.43 -2.03 6.40
N ILE A 115 1.43 -2.29 5.60
CA ILE A 115 1.95 -1.40 4.57
C ILE A 115 2.12 -2.24 3.32
N ILE A 116 1.78 -1.68 2.15
CA ILE A 116 2.19 -2.21 0.86
C ILE A 116 3.02 -1.15 0.17
N ALA A 117 4.23 -1.52 -0.24
CA ALA A 117 5.17 -0.66 -0.95
C ALA A 117 5.53 -1.28 -2.29
N ASP A 118 5.20 -0.59 -3.38
CA ASP A 118 5.69 -0.91 -4.72
C ASP A 118 6.99 -0.15 -4.95
N CYS A 119 8.11 -0.86 -5.04
CA CYS A 119 9.44 -0.26 -5.16
C CYS A 119 10.12 -0.70 -6.45
N HIS A 120 10.37 0.24 -7.36
CA HIS A 120 11.25 -0.01 -8.50
C HIS A 120 12.70 0.14 -8.09
N ALA A 121 13.53 -0.84 -8.46
CA ALA A 121 14.95 -0.82 -8.15
C ALA A 121 15.80 -1.23 -9.33
N LYS A 122 16.91 -0.50 -9.50
CA LYS A 122 17.94 -0.75 -10.51
C LYS A 122 19.31 -0.33 -9.94
N ASN A 123 20.36 -1.06 -10.31
CA ASN A 123 21.73 -0.74 -9.89
C ASN A 123 21.86 -0.55 -8.37
N ASN A 124 21.24 -1.44 -7.60
CA ASN A 124 21.26 -1.43 -6.13
C ASN A 124 20.57 -0.23 -5.48
N LYS A 125 19.71 0.48 -6.21
CA LYS A 125 18.96 1.64 -5.70
C LYS A 125 17.48 1.53 -6.02
N VAL A 126 16.65 1.88 -5.05
CA VAL A 126 15.23 2.18 -5.24
C VAL A 126 15.14 3.61 -5.76
N ASP A 127 14.47 3.81 -6.88
CA ASP A 127 14.39 5.10 -7.56
C ASP A 127 12.95 5.58 -7.82
N ASP A 128 11.96 4.70 -7.57
CA ASP A 128 10.54 5.02 -7.72
C ASP A 128 9.71 4.18 -6.73
N GLU A 129 8.76 4.80 -6.02
CA GLU A 129 8.00 4.11 -4.97
C GLU A 129 6.55 4.59 -4.89
N TRP A 130 5.62 3.65 -4.63
CA TRP A 130 4.24 3.88 -4.21
C TRP A 130 4.02 3.19 -2.86
N LEU A 131 3.68 3.98 -1.84
CA LEU A 131 3.61 3.53 -0.46
C LEU A 131 2.21 3.73 0.11
N ILE A 132 1.54 2.66 0.49
CA ILE A 132 0.22 2.71 1.13
C ILE A 132 0.34 2.12 2.52
N ARG A 133 0.05 2.95 3.53
CA ARG A 133 -0.01 2.55 4.94
C ARG A 133 -1.47 2.48 5.36
N ASP A 134 -1.86 1.48 6.12
CA ASP A 134 -3.20 1.41 6.71
C ASP A 134 -3.37 2.45 7.83
N GLN A 135 -3.58 3.69 7.41
CA GLN A 135 -3.79 4.83 8.30
C GLN A 135 -5.07 4.65 9.13
N GLY A 136 -6.12 4.11 8.51
CA GLY A 136 -7.38 3.82 9.17
C GLY A 136 -7.22 2.86 10.35
N ALA A 137 -6.39 1.83 10.21
CA ALA A 137 -6.09 0.90 11.30
C ALA A 137 -5.37 1.58 12.48
N ILE A 138 -4.46 2.51 12.21
CA ILE A 138 -3.78 3.28 13.25
C ILE A 138 -4.77 4.15 14.02
N LEU A 139 -5.57 4.94 13.29
CA LEU A 139 -6.56 5.85 13.91
C LEU A 139 -7.58 5.08 14.75
N LYS A 140 -8.12 3.98 14.23
CA LYS A 140 -9.07 3.11 14.95
C LYS A 140 -8.50 2.55 16.24
N GLN A 141 -7.24 2.09 16.25
CA GLN A 141 -6.60 1.54 17.44
C GLN A 141 -6.24 2.63 18.46
N LEU A 142 -6.14 3.88 18.04
CA LEU A 142 -5.93 5.04 18.91
C LEU A 142 -7.24 5.68 19.38
N ASP A 143 -8.41 5.20 18.94
CA ASP A 143 -9.74 5.80 19.15
C ASP A 143 -9.83 7.24 18.61
N LEU A 144 -9.18 7.51 17.48
CA LEU A 144 -9.24 8.79 16.80
C LEU A 144 -10.29 8.76 15.67
N ASP A 145 -11.14 9.78 15.63
CA ASP A 145 -12.06 9.96 14.51
C ASP A 145 -11.29 10.42 13.25
N PRO A 146 -11.38 9.72 12.11
CA PRO A 146 -10.62 10.08 10.92
C PRO A 146 -10.93 11.48 10.38
N LYS A 147 -12.18 11.94 10.49
CA LYS A 147 -12.58 13.27 9.99
C LYS A 147 -12.03 14.38 10.88
N GLU A 148 -12.07 14.19 12.18
CA GLU A 148 -11.50 15.13 13.14
C GLU A 148 -9.97 15.18 13.00
N PHE A 149 -9.33 14.02 12.93
CA PHE A 149 -7.89 13.91 12.71
C PHE A 149 -7.44 14.67 11.45
N ALA A 150 -8.13 14.44 10.32
CA ALA A 150 -7.81 15.13 9.07
C ALA A 150 -7.98 16.65 9.18
N ARG A 151 -9.07 17.13 9.82
CA ARG A 151 -9.31 18.56 10.04
C ARG A 151 -8.21 19.19 10.88
N GLU A 152 -7.82 18.52 11.97
CA GLU A 152 -6.75 19.00 12.85
C GLU A 152 -5.40 19.05 12.13
N LEU A 153 -5.08 18.02 11.34
CA LEU A 153 -3.84 17.96 10.58
C LEU A 153 -3.77 19.12 9.58
N ILE A 154 -4.80 19.30 8.77
CA ILE A 154 -4.93 20.42 7.82
C ILE A 154 -4.77 21.77 8.55
N SER A 155 -5.43 21.92 9.70
CA SER A 155 -5.34 23.16 10.49
C SER A 155 -3.92 23.43 11.01
N LYS A 156 -3.24 22.40 11.50
CA LYS A 156 -1.85 22.48 11.99
C LYS A 156 -0.85 22.81 10.88
N GLU A 157 -1.14 22.39 9.67
CA GLU A 157 -0.33 22.67 8.47
C GLU A 157 -0.63 24.04 7.82
N GLY A 158 -1.48 24.86 8.43
CA GLY A 158 -1.78 26.22 7.98
C GLY A 158 -3.05 26.37 7.13
N GLY A 159 -3.93 25.38 7.19
CA GLY A 159 -5.22 25.36 6.51
C GLY A 159 -5.18 24.78 5.09
N PRO A 160 -6.34 24.70 4.40
CA PRO A 160 -6.48 24.01 3.13
C PRO A 160 -5.57 24.54 2.01
N GLU A 161 -5.20 25.81 2.06
CA GLU A 161 -4.35 26.44 1.04
C GLU A 161 -2.86 26.11 1.21
N ASN A 162 -2.43 25.85 2.43
CA ASN A 162 -1.01 25.67 2.81
C ASN A 162 -0.65 24.23 3.19
N CYS A 163 -1.63 23.37 3.47
CA CYS A 163 -1.36 21.99 3.86
C CYS A 163 -0.70 21.20 2.74
N VAL A 164 0.00 20.13 3.13
CA VAL A 164 0.53 19.14 2.18
C VAL A 164 -0.60 18.63 1.30
N LYS A 165 -0.37 18.63 -0.01
CA LYS A 165 -1.38 18.15 -0.96
C LYS A 165 -1.32 16.65 -1.10
N PRO A 166 -2.47 15.95 -1.03
CA PRO A 166 -2.53 14.51 -1.27
C PRO A 166 -2.12 14.20 -2.71
N TYR A 167 -1.68 12.97 -2.93
CA TYR A 167 -1.38 12.46 -4.27
C TYR A 167 -2.65 12.41 -5.13
N THR A 168 -2.56 13.02 -6.32
CA THR A 168 -3.60 13.00 -7.34
C THR A 168 -2.96 13.04 -8.73
N TYR A 169 -3.74 12.93 -9.81
CA TYR A 169 -3.21 13.14 -11.17
C TYR A 169 -2.64 14.55 -11.40
N GLU A 170 -3.09 15.54 -10.64
CA GLU A 170 -2.66 16.94 -10.82
C GLU A 170 -1.24 17.19 -10.31
N ASN A 171 -0.82 16.42 -9.28
CA ASN A 171 0.53 16.54 -8.71
C ASN A 171 1.40 15.30 -8.97
N GLU A 172 1.01 14.46 -9.92
CA GLU A 172 1.80 13.32 -10.37
C GLU A 172 3.17 13.78 -10.91
N ILE A 173 4.21 13.21 -10.35
CA ILE A 173 5.57 13.35 -10.85
C ILE A 173 5.96 12.03 -11.50
N LYS A 174 6.28 12.04 -12.79
CA LYS A 174 6.71 10.84 -13.50
C LYS A 174 8.09 10.42 -13.03
N GLY A 175 8.19 9.20 -12.53
CA GLY A 175 9.44 8.56 -12.15
C GLY A 175 10.09 7.80 -13.29
N PRO A 176 11.21 7.14 -13.02
CA PRO A 176 11.93 6.34 -14.00
C PRO A 176 11.20 5.05 -14.38
N TYR A 177 10.27 4.57 -13.55
CA TYR A 177 9.50 3.36 -13.82
C TYR A 177 8.24 3.65 -14.64
N ILE A 178 8.19 3.11 -15.85
CA ILE A 178 7.06 3.26 -16.79
C ILE A 178 6.34 1.94 -17.10
N GLY A 179 6.72 0.86 -16.39
CA GLY A 179 6.12 -0.46 -16.62
C GLY A 179 4.73 -0.60 -15.97
N THR A 180 3.96 -1.56 -16.47
CA THR A 180 2.62 -1.91 -15.97
C THR A 180 2.57 -3.29 -15.31
N GLY A 181 3.75 -3.92 -15.10
CA GLY A 181 3.87 -5.23 -14.47
C GLY A 181 4.31 -6.32 -15.45
N ASN A 182 3.68 -7.48 -15.39
CA ASN A 182 3.95 -8.62 -16.28
C ASN A 182 2.66 -9.24 -16.83
N ASP A 183 2.82 -10.10 -17.83
CA ASP A 183 1.71 -10.79 -18.52
C ASP A 183 1.39 -12.17 -17.90
N ASN A 184 1.72 -12.37 -16.62
CA ASN A 184 1.45 -13.63 -15.96
C ASN A 184 -0.06 -13.81 -15.69
N ASP A 185 -0.58 -15.00 -15.97
CA ASP A 185 -2.01 -15.32 -15.88
C ASP A 185 -2.64 -15.01 -14.52
N TRP A 186 -1.89 -15.18 -13.42
CA TRP A 186 -2.40 -14.90 -12.08
C TRP A 186 -2.59 -13.41 -11.82
N GLY A 187 -1.71 -12.56 -12.37
CA GLY A 187 -1.87 -11.11 -12.35
C GLY A 187 -3.08 -10.66 -13.16
N GLN A 188 -3.25 -11.23 -14.35
CA GLN A 188 -4.39 -10.95 -15.21
C GLN A 188 -5.71 -11.40 -14.58
N LEU A 189 -5.75 -12.61 -14.02
CA LEU A 189 -6.93 -13.13 -13.33
C LEU A 189 -7.35 -12.21 -12.17
N TYR A 190 -6.41 -11.79 -11.33
CA TYR A 190 -6.74 -10.94 -10.19
C TYR A 190 -7.18 -9.54 -10.65
N SER A 191 -6.55 -8.99 -11.67
CA SER A 191 -6.97 -7.71 -12.28
C SER A 191 -8.38 -7.79 -12.88
N ASP A 192 -8.73 -8.91 -13.54
CA ASP A 192 -10.09 -9.15 -14.05
C ASP A 192 -11.11 -9.21 -12.91
N ILE A 193 -10.81 -9.96 -11.84
CA ILE A 193 -11.68 -10.05 -10.66
C ILE A 193 -11.98 -8.66 -10.10
N LEU A 194 -10.95 -7.84 -9.85
CA LEU A 194 -11.12 -6.49 -9.31
C LEU A 194 -11.88 -5.56 -10.26
N THR A 195 -11.60 -5.65 -11.56
CA THR A 195 -12.28 -4.87 -12.59
C THR A 195 -13.76 -5.21 -12.67
N ARG A 196 -14.11 -6.48 -12.60
CA ARG A 196 -15.51 -6.94 -12.58
C ARG A 196 -16.24 -6.47 -11.33
N ILE A 197 -15.63 -6.63 -10.16
CA ILE A 197 -16.18 -6.14 -8.88
C ILE A 197 -16.47 -4.64 -8.99
N MET A 198 -15.51 -3.87 -9.46
CA MET A 198 -15.63 -2.41 -9.58
C MET A 198 -16.54 -1.97 -10.73
N SER A 199 -16.91 -2.88 -11.63
CA SER A 199 -17.97 -2.70 -12.63
C SER A 199 -19.34 -3.22 -12.14
N ALA A 200 -19.48 -3.46 -10.83
CA ALA A 200 -20.68 -3.99 -10.16
C ALA A 200 -21.06 -5.43 -10.52
N ASP A 201 -20.14 -6.23 -11.09
CA ASP A 201 -20.33 -7.68 -11.25
C ASP A 201 -19.81 -8.42 -10.01
N PHE A 202 -20.52 -8.29 -8.89
CA PHE A 202 -20.19 -8.98 -7.64
C PHE A 202 -20.39 -10.50 -7.73
N SER A 203 -21.04 -11.01 -8.79
CA SER A 203 -21.18 -12.45 -9.01
C SER A 203 -19.83 -13.16 -9.23
N VAL A 204 -18.77 -12.42 -9.49
CA VAL A 204 -17.40 -12.94 -9.59
C VAL A 204 -16.91 -13.47 -8.23
N ILE A 205 -17.29 -12.83 -7.13
CA ILE A 205 -16.80 -13.19 -5.79
C ILE A 205 -17.09 -14.66 -5.44
N PRO A 206 -18.34 -15.14 -5.42
CA PRO A 206 -18.62 -16.55 -5.09
C PRO A 206 -18.10 -17.56 -6.13
N LYS A 207 -17.66 -17.10 -7.32
CA LYS A 207 -17.11 -17.97 -8.37
C LYS A 207 -15.60 -18.11 -8.27
N GLU A 208 -14.90 -17.02 -7.95
CA GLU A 208 -13.44 -16.96 -8.01
C GLU A 208 -12.78 -17.01 -6.61
N TYR A 209 -13.53 -16.71 -5.54
CA TYR A 209 -13.02 -16.79 -4.18
C TYR A 209 -13.29 -18.16 -3.54
N ASP A 210 -12.30 -18.64 -2.80
CA ASP A 210 -12.51 -19.79 -1.91
C ASP A 210 -13.59 -19.44 -0.87
N ARG A 211 -14.47 -20.39 -0.58
CA ARG A 211 -15.52 -20.21 0.43
C ARG A 211 -14.97 -19.78 1.80
N ALA A 212 -13.77 -20.23 2.15
CA ALA A 212 -13.08 -19.94 3.39
C ALA A 212 -11.89 -18.97 3.19
N VAL A 213 -11.99 -18.05 2.22
CA VAL A 213 -10.96 -17.05 1.97
C VAL A 213 -10.67 -16.24 3.23
N ASN A 214 -9.38 -16.00 3.50
CA ASN A 214 -8.93 -15.10 4.56
C ASN A 214 -8.73 -13.71 3.97
N LEU A 215 -9.27 -12.71 4.63
CA LEU A 215 -9.35 -11.33 4.16
C LEU A 215 -8.69 -10.40 5.17
N GLU A 216 -7.82 -9.53 4.69
CA GLU A 216 -7.15 -8.50 5.48
C GLU A 216 -7.24 -7.17 4.73
N TYR A 217 -8.08 -6.28 5.21
CA TYR A 217 -8.48 -5.07 4.50
C TYR A 217 -8.15 -3.79 5.26
N ALA A 218 -8.13 -2.67 4.52
CA ALA A 218 -7.93 -1.33 5.05
C ALA A 218 -8.85 -1.04 6.25
N GLY A 219 -8.33 -0.28 7.22
CA GLY A 219 -9.00 -0.01 8.49
C GLY A 219 -8.85 -1.13 9.52
N GLY A 220 -7.86 -2.03 9.34
CA GLY A 220 -7.61 -3.15 10.24
C GLY A 220 -8.78 -4.13 10.26
N ILE A 221 -9.41 -4.38 9.12
CA ILE A 221 -10.48 -5.36 8.97
C ILE A 221 -9.87 -6.72 8.68
N SER A 222 -10.22 -7.71 9.52
CA SER A 222 -9.87 -9.12 9.33
C SER A 222 -11.15 -9.92 9.28
N ASP A 223 -11.37 -10.69 8.21
CA ASP A 223 -12.60 -11.48 8.03
C ASP A 223 -12.29 -12.82 7.34
N ILE A 224 -13.23 -13.73 7.37
CA ILE A 224 -13.16 -15.04 6.72
C ILE A 224 -14.43 -15.25 5.90
N SER A 225 -14.30 -15.75 4.71
CA SER A 225 -15.33 -16.07 3.75
C SER A 225 -15.52 -15.03 2.65
N TYR A 226 -15.96 -15.50 1.49
CA TYR A 226 -16.27 -14.62 0.36
C TYR A 226 -17.39 -13.60 0.66
N LYS A 227 -18.23 -13.85 1.69
CA LYS A 227 -19.23 -12.86 2.12
C LYS A 227 -18.59 -11.62 2.72
N GLY A 228 -17.46 -11.78 3.42
CA GLY A 228 -16.65 -10.63 3.89
C GLY A 228 -16.11 -9.80 2.71
N ALA A 229 -15.62 -10.48 1.66
CA ALA A 229 -15.17 -9.81 0.45
C ALA A 229 -16.31 -9.05 -0.25
N ASP A 230 -17.49 -9.68 -0.39
CA ASP A 230 -18.69 -9.06 -0.97
C ASP A 230 -19.07 -7.78 -0.22
N ASN A 231 -19.15 -7.85 1.11
CA ASN A 231 -19.47 -6.69 1.95
C ASN A 231 -18.45 -5.55 1.81
N PHE A 232 -17.16 -5.88 1.81
CA PHE A 232 -16.09 -4.89 1.71
C PHE A 232 -16.10 -4.17 0.35
N TRP A 233 -16.07 -4.93 -0.73
CA TRP A 233 -16.01 -4.37 -2.08
C TRP A 233 -17.31 -3.65 -2.48
N MET A 234 -18.46 -4.19 -2.07
CA MET A 234 -19.74 -3.52 -2.28
C MET A 234 -19.82 -2.22 -1.49
N GLY A 235 -19.37 -2.22 -0.23
CA GLY A 235 -19.29 -1.01 0.59
C GLY A 235 -18.40 0.08 -0.01
N LEU A 236 -17.24 -0.31 -0.55
CA LEU A 236 -16.36 0.63 -1.26
C LEU A 236 -17.02 1.16 -2.53
N ARG A 237 -17.50 0.25 -3.41
CA ARG A 237 -18.08 0.65 -4.70
C ARG A 237 -19.34 1.49 -4.55
N SER A 238 -20.20 1.17 -3.58
CA SER A 238 -21.44 1.92 -3.32
C SER A 238 -21.20 3.32 -2.77
N SER A 239 -20.05 3.57 -2.13
CA SER A 239 -19.66 4.92 -1.70
C SER A 239 -19.28 5.83 -2.87
N PHE A 240 -18.79 5.24 -3.97
CA PHE A 240 -18.24 5.95 -5.13
C PHE A 240 -18.82 5.39 -6.46
N PRO A 241 -20.15 5.38 -6.66
CA PRO A 241 -20.76 4.72 -7.80
C PRO A 241 -20.38 5.33 -9.16
N SER A 242 -20.08 6.63 -9.22
CA SER A 242 -19.65 7.30 -10.45
C SER A 242 -18.14 7.30 -10.68
N ALA A 243 -17.34 6.88 -9.68
CA ALA A 243 -15.90 6.95 -9.77
C ALA A 243 -15.32 5.96 -10.78
N GLU A 244 -14.30 6.41 -11.51
CA GLU A 244 -13.52 5.59 -12.43
C GLU A 244 -12.54 4.71 -11.64
N PHE A 245 -12.56 3.41 -11.91
CA PHE A 245 -11.58 2.46 -11.41
C PHE A 245 -10.57 2.12 -12.49
N LYS A 246 -9.28 2.19 -12.14
CA LYS A 246 -8.19 1.91 -13.07
C LYS A 246 -7.12 1.04 -12.43
N ILE A 247 -6.80 -0.08 -13.07
CA ILE A 247 -5.60 -0.86 -12.77
C ILE A 247 -4.39 -0.11 -13.34
N CYS A 248 -3.43 0.22 -12.49
CA CYS A 248 -2.21 0.93 -12.86
C CYS A 248 -1.03 -0.01 -13.05
N HIS A 249 -1.02 -1.12 -12.32
CA HIS A 249 0.07 -2.10 -12.34
C HIS A 249 -0.43 -3.46 -11.87
N GLN A 250 0.07 -4.52 -12.50
CA GLN A 250 -0.25 -5.89 -12.10
C GLN A 250 0.97 -6.80 -12.18
N ILE A 251 1.12 -7.66 -11.21
CA ILE A 251 2.15 -8.71 -11.19
C ILE A 251 1.47 -10.02 -10.84
N GLY A 252 1.75 -11.07 -11.61
CA GLY A 252 1.45 -12.45 -11.22
C GLY A 252 2.75 -13.22 -11.02
N ARG A 253 2.76 -14.15 -10.07
CA ARG A 253 3.90 -15.03 -9.80
C ARG A 253 3.49 -16.45 -9.42
N LEU A 254 4.29 -17.39 -9.92
CA LEU A 254 4.29 -18.78 -9.50
C LEU A 254 5.72 -19.17 -9.17
N ASP A 255 6.05 -19.18 -7.89
CA ASP A 255 7.36 -19.57 -7.39
C ASP A 255 7.32 -21.01 -6.87
N GLU A 256 8.46 -21.70 -6.93
CA GLU A 256 8.56 -23.09 -6.40
C GLU A 256 8.20 -23.12 -4.92
N LYS A 257 7.34 -24.07 -4.52
CA LYS A 257 6.85 -24.27 -3.14
C LYS A 257 6.01 -23.13 -2.55
N MET A 258 5.59 -22.18 -3.39
CA MET A 258 4.69 -21.11 -3.00
C MET A 258 3.35 -21.25 -3.75
N PRO A 259 2.23 -20.82 -3.18
CA PRO A 259 0.98 -20.71 -3.94
C PRO A 259 1.15 -19.67 -5.06
N PRO A 260 0.35 -19.74 -6.12
CA PRO A 260 0.24 -18.64 -7.07
C PRO A 260 -0.20 -17.36 -6.36
N ARG A 261 0.44 -16.23 -6.71
CA ARG A 261 0.21 -14.92 -6.09
C ARG A 261 0.06 -13.84 -7.14
N ALA A 262 -0.68 -12.79 -6.76
CA ALA A 262 -0.72 -11.60 -7.57
C ALA A 262 -0.68 -10.34 -6.69
N ALA A 263 -0.15 -9.27 -7.27
CA ALA A 263 -0.17 -7.92 -6.71
C ALA A 263 -0.72 -6.95 -7.76
N VAL A 264 -1.66 -6.11 -7.35
CA VAL A 264 -2.30 -5.13 -8.23
C VAL A 264 -2.31 -3.77 -7.52
N ARG A 265 -1.80 -2.73 -8.21
CA ARG A 265 -1.98 -1.33 -7.80
C ARG A 265 -3.04 -0.69 -8.67
N TRP A 266 -3.95 0.03 -8.02
CA TRP A 266 -5.11 0.61 -8.66
C TRP A 266 -5.45 1.99 -8.11
N ILE A 267 -6.24 2.74 -8.88
CA ILE A 267 -6.77 4.05 -8.51
C ILE A 267 -8.29 4.03 -8.66
N LEU A 268 -8.98 4.68 -7.72
CA LEU A 268 -10.39 5.03 -7.83
C LEU A 268 -10.49 6.56 -7.74
N ASN A 269 -10.94 7.19 -8.82
CA ASN A 269 -11.00 8.65 -8.93
C ASN A 269 -12.41 9.11 -9.31
N GLY A 270 -12.98 10.01 -8.54
CA GLY A 270 -14.34 10.50 -8.77
C GLY A 270 -14.91 11.31 -7.62
N LYS A 271 -16.14 11.00 -7.22
CA LYS A 271 -16.83 11.68 -6.13
C LYS A 271 -17.39 10.72 -5.12
N HIS A 272 -17.47 11.16 -3.87
CA HIS A 272 -18.26 10.49 -2.83
C HIS A 272 -19.73 10.85 -3.03
N ASP A 273 -20.41 10.10 -3.90
CA ASP A 273 -21.77 10.38 -4.36
C ASP A 273 -22.77 9.23 -4.09
N GLY A 274 -22.34 8.23 -3.33
CA GLY A 274 -23.19 7.10 -2.92
C GLY A 274 -23.07 6.73 -1.45
N TRP A 275 -24.08 6.03 -0.95
CA TRP A 275 -24.10 5.43 0.39
C TRP A 275 -23.28 4.14 0.41
N GLY A 276 -22.38 4.01 1.38
CA GLY A 276 -21.54 2.83 1.55
C GLY A 276 -20.70 2.90 2.81
N THR A 277 -19.51 2.36 2.77
CA THR A 277 -18.58 2.30 3.93
C THR A 277 -18.28 3.68 4.53
N PHE A 278 -18.26 4.74 3.72
CA PHE A 278 -17.93 6.09 4.15
C PHE A 278 -19.15 6.93 4.59
N GLY A 279 -20.34 6.34 4.64
CA GLY A 279 -21.56 6.95 5.14
C GLY A 279 -22.28 7.84 4.14
N GLU A 280 -22.84 8.96 4.61
CA GLU A 280 -23.63 9.87 3.79
C GLU A 280 -22.80 10.55 2.69
N PRO A 281 -23.29 10.56 1.43
CA PRO A 281 -22.60 11.20 0.32
C PRO A 281 -22.31 12.68 0.58
N THR A 282 -21.06 13.08 0.40
CA THR A 282 -20.63 14.47 0.61
C THR A 282 -20.51 15.27 -0.69
N GLY A 283 -20.48 14.58 -1.84
CA GLY A 283 -20.19 15.17 -3.14
C GLY A 283 -18.73 15.60 -3.33
N ALA A 284 -17.89 15.35 -2.33
CA ALA A 284 -16.47 15.69 -2.39
C ALA A 284 -15.74 14.88 -3.48
N SER A 285 -14.77 15.53 -4.14
CA SER A 285 -13.85 14.83 -5.03
C SER A 285 -12.94 13.91 -4.21
N VAL A 286 -12.72 12.71 -4.71
CA VAL A 286 -11.89 11.69 -4.08
C VAL A 286 -10.87 11.14 -5.06
N PHE A 287 -9.67 10.84 -4.58
CA PHE A 287 -8.63 10.14 -5.29
C PHE A 287 -8.07 9.08 -4.34
N ILE A 288 -8.35 7.84 -4.62
CA ILE A 288 -7.94 6.71 -3.78
C ILE A 288 -6.82 5.96 -4.49
N LEU A 289 -5.68 5.82 -3.82
CA LEU A 289 -4.60 4.93 -4.23
C LEU A 289 -4.73 3.62 -3.46
N GLY A 290 -4.85 2.51 -4.17
CA GLY A 290 -4.97 1.19 -3.58
C GLY A 290 -3.92 0.20 -4.08
N ALA A 291 -3.56 -0.74 -3.22
CA ALA A 291 -2.78 -1.92 -3.56
C ALA A 291 -3.39 -3.17 -2.93
N SER A 292 -3.45 -4.22 -3.73
CA SER A 292 -4.07 -5.49 -3.33
C SER A 292 -3.15 -6.65 -3.66
N HIS A 293 -3.01 -7.59 -2.72
CA HIS A 293 -2.30 -8.85 -2.91
C HIS A 293 -3.27 -10.02 -2.80
N SER A 294 -3.09 -11.03 -3.62
CA SER A 294 -3.86 -12.28 -3.55
C SER A 294 -2.97 -13.51 -3.56
N GLU A 295 -3.44 -14.55 -2.89
CA GLU A 295 -2.92 -15.91 -3.01
C GLU A 295 -4.04 -16.82 -3.50
N PHE A 296 -3.73 -17.69 -4.47
CA PHE A 296 -4.67 -18.64 -5.02
C PHE A 296 -4.43 -20.05 -4.47
N GLY A 297 -5.49 -20.79 -4.32
CA GLY A 297 -5.50 -22.19 -3.91
C GLY A 297 -6.31 -23.06 -4.89
N PRO A 298 -6.53 -24.34 -4.55
CA PRO A 298 -7.27 -25.25 -5.42
C PRO A 298 -8.73 -24.85 -5.67
N HIS A 299 -9.28 -24.00 -4.81
CA HIS A 299 -10.68 -23.56 -4.85
C HIS A 299 -10.84 -22.07 -5.15
N GLY A 300 -9.84 -21.45 -5.81
CA GLY A 300 -9.84 -20.03 -6.16
C GLY A 300 -8.97 -19.18 -5.23
N LEU A 301 -9.30 -17.90 -5.13
CA LEU A 301 -8.62 -16.93 -4.30
C LEU A 301 -8.81 -17.26 -2.83
N ARG A 302 -7.73 -17.63 -2.13
CA ARG A 302 -7.76 -18.12 -0.74
C ARG A 302 -7.32 -17.12 0.31
N ARG A 303 -6.58 -16.08 -0.08
CA ARG A 303 -6.18 -14.95 0.77
C ARG A 303 -6.20 -13.68 -0.05
N GLU A 304 -6.72 -12.63 0.52
CA GLU A 304 -6.70 -11.30 -0.06
C GLU A 304 -6.30 -10.26 0.97
N TYR A 305 -5.40 -9.38 0.56
CA TYR A 305 -4.97 -8.22 1.31
C TYR A 305 -5.25 -6.99 0.45
N CYS A 306 -5.94 -6.01 0.99
CA CYS A 306 -6.23 -4.78 0.25
C CYS A 306 -6.05 -3.58 1.16
N LEU A 307 -5.11 -2.71 0.79
CA LEU A 307 -4.89 -1.43 1.45
C LEU A 307 -5.22 -0.31 0.48
N PHE A 308 -5.83 0.73 0.98
CA PHE A 308 -6.06 1.98 0.26
C PHE A 308 -6.21 3.14 1.25
N ASP A 309 -5.99 4.34 0.74
CA ASP A 309 -6.28 5.59 1.43
C ASP A 309 -6.53 6.69 0.39
#